data_fb617bda8edaee8cd39c454da5cbcb22
#
_entry.id   fb617bda8edaee8cd39c454da5cbcb22
#
_cell.length_a   1.000
_cell.length_b   1.000
_cell.length_c   1.000
_cell.angle_alpha   90.00
_cell.angle_beta   90.00
_cell.angle_gamma   90.00
#
_symmetry.space_group_name_H-M   'P 1'
#
loop_
_entity.id
_entity.type
_entity.pdbx_description
1 polymer ?
#
loop_
_entity_poly.entity_id
_entity_poly.type
_entity_poly.pdbx_seq_one_letter_code
_entity_poly.pdbx_strand_id
1 'polypeptide(L)'
;MAGQVAWGPDLLASLILLTATGHYFATFVRAYGDRELFGRFRTRFLLAPVVLLATFIPMFASGNGPVLVLVIVAWGFWHWLAQAFGFARIYDIKAGSFGRWTALLDKALVIVGFVGAVVLTDGATSQFATVFMQAGVSLPDAAQFDVVQLVVASAMVLVVGAYLVNLVATIVRGEPWSWQKQVMHVMTIGYYWFAFAYLPNVLVAYVLYEFFHDIQYYAITWLTCRQRVKRPNTSSWLSRMFRPGWVAAIGFLLLMTAFGGMDLLGRDFLYPEGTTHQVWLAVIFTLAVLHYYYDGFIWKARELSLIHI
;
A
#
# COMPACT_ATOMS: atom_id res chain seq x y z
N MET A 1 -29.33 21.41 8.65
CA MET A 1 -29.34 19.95 8.39
C MET A 1 -28.70 19.75 7.02
N ALA A 2 -27.40 19.68 6.97
CA ALA A 2 -26.66 19.35 5.75
C ALA A 2 -26.83 17.85 5.53
N GLY A 3 -27.38 17.46 4.36
CA GLY A 3 -27.64 16.10 4.00
C GLY A 3 -26.34 15.28 4.06
N GLN A 4 -26.25 14.40 5.04
CA GLN A 4 -25.33 13.28 5.02
C GLN A 4 -25.74 12.44 3.80
N VAL A 5 -24.97 12.53 2.73
CA VAL A 5 -24.96 11.49 1.71
C VAL A 5 -24.43 10.26 2.43
N ALA A 6 -25.34 9.44 2.94
CA ALA A 6 -24.99 8.14 3.51
C ALA A 6 -24.53 7.25 2.35
N TRP A 7 -23.25 7.29 2.05
CA TRP A 7 -22.62 6.23 1.27
C TRP A 7 -22.85 4.96 2.07
N GLY A 8 -23.71 4.08 1.58
CA GLY A 8 -23.98 2.83 2.28
C GLY A 8 -22.67 2.06 2.46
N PRO A 9 -22.51 1.35 3.59
CA PRO A 9 -21.32 0.51 3.84
C PRO A 9 -20.97 -0.39 2.66
N ASP A 10 -21.98 -0.87 1.94
CA ASP A 10 -21.83 -1.74 0.77
C ASP A 10 -21.17 -1.03 -0.42
N LEU A 11 -21.50 0.24 -0.67
CA LEU A 11 -20.87 1.00 -1.74
C LEU A 11 -19.40 1.28 -1.44
N LEU A 12 -19.07 1.60 -0.18
CA LEU A 12 -17.70 1.81 0.25
C LEU A 12 -16.87 0.53 0.18
N ALA A 13 -17.44 -0.59 0.65
CA ALA A 13 -16.82 -1.90 0.50
C ALA A 13 -16.57 -2.25 -0.97
N SER A 14 -17.55 -1.99 -1.84
CA SER A 14 -17.43 -2.22 -3.27
C SER A 14 -16.32 -1.37 -3.92
N LEU A 15 -16.18 -0.11 -3.52
CA LEU A 15 -15.11 0.78 -4.00
C LEU A 15 -13.73 0.30 -3.55
N ILE A 16 -13.58 -0.15 -2.28
CA ILE A 16 -12.34 -0.75 -1.79
C ILE A 16 -11.97 -1.97 -2.64
N LEU A 17 -12.92 -2.90 -2.79
CA LEU A 17 -12.67 -4.14 -3.54
C LEU A 17 -12.28 -3.84 -4.98
N LEU A 18 -12.94 -2.88 -5.61
CA LEU A 18 -12.67 -2.49 -6.99
C LEU A 18 -11.27 -1.89 -7.16
N THR A 19 -10.84 -1.03 -6.27
CA THR A 19 -9.55 -0.33 -6.37
C THR A 19 -8.42 -1.18 -5.82
N ALA A 20 -8.54 -1.71 -4.59
CA ALA A 20 -7.52 -2.49 -3.93
C ALA A 20 -7.17 -3.78 -4.71
N THR A 21 -8.15 -4.59 -5.06
CA THR A 21 -7.90 -5.81 -5.85
C THR A 21 -7.39 -5.46 -7.26
N GLY A 22 -7.88 -4.36 -7.83
CA GLY A 22 -7.41 -3.86 -9.13
C GLY A 22 -5.92 -3.54 -9.14
N HIS A 23 -5.40 -2.87 -8.11
CA HIS A 23 -3.98 -2.49 -8.10
C HIS A 23 -3.02 -3.69 -7.89
N TYR A 24 -3.46 -4.77 -7.25
CA TYR A 24 -2.66 -6.00 -7.18
C TYR A 24 -2.33 -6.53 -8.58
N PHE A 25 -3.28 -6.42 -9.52
CA PHE A 25 -3.06 -6.86 -10.88
C PHE A 25 -1.95 -6.06 -11.61
N ALA A 26 -1.78 -4.79 -11.29
CA ALA A 26 -0.70 -3.98 -11.86
C ALA A 26 0.69 -4.56 -11.52
N THR A 27 0.88 -5.11 -10.31
CA THR A 27 2.09 -5.86 -9.94
C THR A 27 2.28 -7.08 -10.84
N PHE A 28 1.23 -7.86 -11.08
CA PHE A 28 1.32 -9.07 -11.91
C PHE A 28 1.61 -8.74 -13.37
N VAL A 29 1.02 -7.66 -13.90
CA VAL A 29 1.37 -7.15 -15.23
C VAL A 29 2.86 -6.89 -15.35
N ARG A 30 3.47 -6.28 -14.35
CA ARG A 30 4.90 -6.03 -14.32
C ARG A 30 5.72 -7.31 -14.09
N ALA A 31 5.37 -8.10 -13.06
CA ALA A 31 6.12 -9.30 -12.67
C ALA A 31 6.19 -10.36 -13.77
N TYR A 32 5.06 -10.60 -14.44
CA TYR A 32 4.95 -11.63 -15.47
C TYR A 32 5.09 -11.09 -16.90
N GLY A 33 4.92 -9.78 -17.09
CA GLY A 33 5.05 -9.13 -18.39
C GLY A 33 6.47 -8.75 -18.77
N ASP A 34 7.30 -8.42 -17.80
CA ASP A 34 8.72 -8.10 -18.03
C ASP A 34 9.56 -9.39 -18.02
N ARG A 35 9.97 -9.85 -19.21
CA ARG A 35 10.75 -11.10 -19.38
C ARG A 35 12.07 -11.10 -18.61
N GLU A 36 12.75 -9.98 -18.51
CA GLU A 36 13.99 -9.86 -17.76
C GLU A 36 13.75 -10.00 -16.26
N LEU A 37 12.75 -9.28 -15.75
CA LEU A 37 12.34 -9.35 -14.35
C LEU A 37 11.85 -10.76 -14.00
N PHE A 38 11.01 -11.36 -14.85
CA PHE A 38 10.54 -12.73 -14.67
C PHE A 38 11.70 -13.74 -14.66
N GLY A 39 12.62 -13.64 -15.60
CA GLY A 39 13.80 -14.52 -15.65
C GLY A 39 14.66 -14.43 -14.39
N ARG A 40 14.87 -13.22 -13.89
CA ARG A 40 15.67 -12.95 -12.68
C ARG A 40 15.05 -13.53 -11.40
N PHE A 41 13.70 -13.50 -11.28
CA PHE A 41 12.99 -13.94 -10.08
C PHE A 41 12.07 -15.12 -10.32
N ARG A 42 12.34 -15.91 -11.37
CA ARG A 42 11.46 -16.99 -11.85
C ARG A 42 10.98 -17.93 -10.74
N THR A 43 11.89 -18.40 -9.89
CA THR A 43 11.54 -19.30 -8.78
C THR A 43 10.55 -18.66 -7.82
N ARG A 44 10.75 -17.39 -7.47
CA ARG A 44 9.84 -16.66 -6.56
C ARG A 44 8.46 -16.46 -7.19
N PHE A 45 8.39 -16.09 -8.46
CA PHE A 45 7.13 -15.89 -9.17
C PHE A 45 6.33 -17.17 -9.40
N LEU A 46 7.00 -18.32 -9.49
CA LEU A 46 6.32 -19.62 -9.67
C LEU A 46 5.98 -20.28 -8.33
N LEU A 47 6.88 -20.23 -7.35
CA LEU A 47 6.72 -20.96 -6.10
C LEU A 47 5.82 -20.22 -5.10
N ALA A 48 5.94 -18.88 -4.99
CA ALA A 48 5.20 -18.12 -3.98
C ALA A 48 3.67 -18.28 -4.13
N PRO A 49 3.05 -18.21 -5.34
CA PRO A 49 1.62 -18.45 -5.47
C PRO A 49 1.18 -19.82 -4.97
N VAL A 50 1.96 -20.86 -5.30
CA VAL A 50 1.66 -22.25 -4.91
C VAL A 50 1.72 -22.40 -3.38
N VAL A 51 2.79 -21.90 -2.76
CA VAL A 51 2.96 -21.99 -1.29
C VAL A 51 1.87 -21.21 -0.55
N LEU A 52 1.55 -20.00 -1.01
CA LEU A 52 0.51 -19.18 -0.36
C LEU A 52 -0.87 -19.81 -0.53
N LEU A 53 -1.25 -20.27 -1.70
CA LEU A 53 -2.53 -20.97 -1.90
C LEU A 53 -2.62 -22.25 -1.06
N ALA A 54 -1.55 -23.06 -1.05
CA ALA A 54 -1.49 -24.27 -0.24
C ALA A 54 -1.58 -24.02 1.26
N THR A 55 -1.21 -22.81 1.72
CA THR A 55 -1.34 -22.39 3.12
C THR A 55 -2.69 -21.74 3.41
N PHE A 56 -3.13 -20.82 2.56
CA PHE A 56 -4.29 -19.97 2.84
C PHE A 56 -5.61 -20.71 2.68
N ILE A 57 -5.74 -21.57 1.64
CA ILE A 57 -6.97 -22.34 1.42
C ILE A 57 -7.32 -23.20 2.66
N PRO A 58 -6.42 -24.03 3.21
CA PRO A 58 -6.72 -24.79 4.42
C PRO A 58 -7.00 -23.90 5.64
N MET A 59 -6.29 -22.78 5.81
CA MET A 59 -6.49 -21.87 6.95
C MET A 59 -7.89 -21.23 6.92
N PHE A 60 -8.32 -20.73 5.77
CA PHE A 60 -9.67 -20.19 5.62
C PHE A 60 -10.73 -21.28 5.77
N ALA A 61 -10.56 -22.44 5.15
CA ALA A 61 -11.50 -23.54 5.22
C ALA A 61 -11.66 -24.13 6.64
N SER A 62 -10.62 -24.03 7.48
CA SER A 62 -10.64 -24.50 8.88
C SER A 62 -11.12 -23.45 9.89
N GLY A 63 -11.54 -22.24 9.44
CA GLY A 63 -11.98 -21.16 10.32
C GLY A 63 -10.86 -20.33 10.94
N ASN A 64 -9.60 -20.56 10.59
CA ASN A 64 -8.45 -19.78 11.06
C ASN A 64 -8.18 -18.50 10.24
N GLY A 65 -9.11 -18.14 9.35
CA GLY A 65 -9.03 -16.94 8.52
C GLY A 65 -8.78 -15.65 9.29
N PRO A 66 -9.45 -15.36 10.42
CA PRO A 66 -9.28 -14.09 11.16
C PRO A 66 -7.84 -13.82 11.60
N VAL A 67 -7.12 -14.85 12.07
CA VAL A 67 -5.69 -14.71 12.46
C VAL A 67 -4.83 -14.35 11.25
N LEU A 68 -5.10 -15.01 10.13
CA LEU A 68 -4.38 -14.75 8.87
C LEU A 68 -4.67 -13.33 8.36
N VAL A 69 -5.92 -12.87 8.43
CA VAL A 69 -6.31 -11.51 8.04
C VAL A 69 -5.55 -10.46 8.86
N LEU A 70 -5.39 -10.66 10.18
CA LEU A 70 -4.61 -9.76 11.02
C LEU A 70 -3.16 -9.61 10.53
N VAL A 71 -2.51 -10.73 10.20
CA VAL A 71 -1.13 -10.72 9.67
C VAL A 71 -1.06 -10.00 8.32
N ILE A 72 -2.04 -10.25 7.45
CA ILE A 72 -2.12 -9.63 6.11
C ILE A 72 -2.35 -8.12 6.23
N VAL A 73 -3.25 -7.69 7.11
CA VAL A 73 -3.50 -6.26 7.36
C VAL A 73 -2.26 -5.57 7.92
N ALA A 74 -1.55 -6.19 8.87
CA ALA A 74 -0.31 -5.64 9.39
C ALA A 74 0.77 -5.51 8.29
N TRP A 75 0.87 -6.51 7.41
CA TRP A 75 1.78 -6.44 6.25
C TRP A 75 1.32 -5.38 5.24
N GLY A 76 0.03 -5.23 5.01
CA GLY A 76 -0.53 -4.18 4.17
C GLY A 76 -0.15 -2.77 4.64
N PHE A 77 -0.28 -2.49 5.95
CA PHE A 77 0.19 -1.22 6.53
C PHE A 77 1.68 -1.01 6.33
N TRP A 78 2.49 -2.03 6.56
CA TRP A 78 3.92 -1.96 6.27
C TRP A 78 4.19 -1.69 4.78
N HIS A 79 3.45 -2.33 3.88
CA HIS A 79 3.56 -2.12 2.44
C HIS A 79 3.26 -0.65 2.05
N TRP A 80 2.21 -0.05 2.62
CA TRP A 80 1.89 1.36 2.41
C TRP A 80 3.01 2.30 2.87
N LEU A 81 3.54 2.08 4.07
CA LEU A 81 4.66 2.85 4.61
C LEU A 81 5.91 2.70 3.73
N ALA A 82 6.17 1.49 3.25
CA ALA A 82 7.28 1.20 2.37
C ALA A 82 7.15 1.90 1.01
N GLN A 83 5.93 1.98 0.45
CA GLN A 83 5.67 2.73 -0.78
C GLN A 83 5.92 4.23 -0.56
N ALA A 84 5.37 4.83 0.49
CA ALA A 84 5.59 6.24 0.80
C ALA A 84 7.08 6.57 0.96
N PHE A 85 7.81 5.73 1.70
CA PHE A 85 9.27 5.85 1.81
C PHE A 85 9.97 5.66 0.45
N GLY A 86 9.52 4.73 -0.37
CA GLY A 86 10.06 4.49 -1.71
C GLY A 86 9.95 5.73 -2.60
N PHE A 87 8.80 6.40 -2.60
CA PHE A 87 8.61 7.67 -3.33
C PHE A 87 9.53 8.78 -2.81
N ALA A 88 9.68 8.91 -1.48
CA ALA A 88 10.63 9.86 -0.90
C ALA A 88 12.04 9.64 -1.44
N ARG A 89 12.49 8.38 -1.51
CA ARG A 89 13.82 8.05 -2.07
C ARG A 89 13.94 8.35 -3.56
N ILE A 90 12.89 8.19 -4.36
CA ILE A 90 12.90 8.56 -5.78
C ILE A 90 13.11 10.07 -5.92
N TYR A 91 12.42 10.89 -5.13
CA TYR A 91 12.60 12.35 -5.16
C TYR A 91 13.98 12.78 -4.69
N ASP A 92 14.52 12.15 -3.66
CA ASP A 92 15.88 12.42 -3.20
C ASP A 92 16.92 12.11 -4.29
N ILE A 93 16.82 10.95 -4.93
CA ILE A 93 17.72 10.54 -6.02
C ILE A 93 17.66 11.56 -7.16
N LYS A 94 16.46 12.00 -7.54
CA LYS A 94 16.28 13.03 -8.59
C LYS A 94 16.90 14.38 -8.21
N ALA A 95 16.87 14.74 -6.94
CA ALA A 95 17.48 15.96 -6.43
C ALA A 95 19.00 15.84 -6.21
N GLY A 96 19.59 14.64 -6.33
CA GLY A 96 21.00 14.39 -6.02
C GLY A 96 21.28 14.25 -4.51
N SER A 97 20.25 14.02 -3.69
CA SER A 97 20.38 13.84 -2.24
C SER A 97 20.54 12.34 -1.90
N PHE A 98 21.69 11.96 -1.35
CA PHE A 98 22.01 10.55 -1.03
C PHE A 98 22.29 10.31 0.45
N GLY A 99 21.93 11.26 1.33
CA GLY A 99 22.21 11.21 2.76
C GLY A 99 21.54 9.99 3.44
N ARG A 100 22.35 9.18 4.14
CA ARG A 100 21.83 8.00 4.88
C ARG A 100 20.95 8.43 6.05
N TRP A 101 21.33 9.50 6.76
CA TRP A 101 20.55 10.05 7.86
C TRP A 101 19.22 10.63 7.38
N THR A 102 19.21 11.34 6.26
CA THR A 102 17.98 11.84 5.62
C THR A 102 17.05 10.66 5.30
N ALA A 103 17.56 9.59 4.70
CA ALA A 103 16.76 8.40 4.41
C ALA A 103 16.21 7.71 5.67
N LEU A 104 16.98 7.66 6.76
CA LEU A 104 16.52 7.11 8.03
C LEU A 104 15.41 7.95 8.66
N LEU A 105 15.58 9.27 8.65
CA LEU A 105 14.59 10.22 9.15
C LEU A 105 13.31 10.23 8.33
N ASP A 106 13.40 10.16 6.98
CA ASP A 106 12.24 10.00 6.09
C ASP A 106 11.42 8.75 6.47
N LYS A 107 12.11 7.61 6.66
CA LYS A 107 11.47 6.36 7.06
C LYS A 107 10.83 6.45 8.44
N ALA A 108 11.56 7.00 9.41
CA ALA A 108 11.06 7.18 10.77
C ALA A 108 9.85 8.12 10.80
N LEU A 109 9.89 9.22 10.04
CA LEU A 109 8.81 10.20 9.94
C LEU A 109 7.51 9.58 9.43
N VAL A 110 7.58 8.78 8.36
CA VAL A 110 6.40 8.10 7.80
C VAL A 110 5.82 7.10 8.80
N ILE A 111 6.68 6.34 9.49
CA ILE A 111 6.26 5.36 10.50
C ILE A 111 5.59 6.06 11.70
N VAL A 112 6.24 7.05 12.31
CA VAL A 112 5.66 7.71 13.48
C VAL A 112 4.43 8.54 13.13
N GLY A 113 4.36 9.09 11.91
CA GLY A 113 3.19 9.79 11.40
C GLY A 113 1.97 8.88 11.32
N PHE A 114 2.14 7.66 10.80
CA PHE A 114 1.08 6.66 10.73
C PHE A 114 0.69 6.11 12.12
N VAL A 115 1.69 5.64 12.88
CA VAL A 115 1.45 5.08 14.23
C VAL A 115 0.81 6.12 15.14
N GLY A 116 1.27 7.37 15.05
CA GLY A 116 0.67 8.49 15.79
C GLY A 116 -0.80 8.70 15.42
N ALA A 117 -1.13 8.71 14.13
CA ALA A 117 -2.52 8.86 13.67
C ALA A 117 -3.43 7.73 14.18
N VAL A 118 -2.91 6.49 14.30
CA VAL A 118 -3.68 5.35 14.80
C VAL A 118 -3.79 5.35 16.32
N VAL A 119 -2.69 5.57 17.05
CA VAL A 119 -2.62 5.37 18.51
C VAL A 119 -3.08 6.59 19.30
N LEU A 120 -2.90 7.81 18.76
CA LEU A 120 -3.25 9.05 19.45
C LEU A 120 -4.66 9.57 19.11
N THR A 121 -5.46 8.79 18.36
CA THR A 121 -6.85 9.15 18.02
C THR A 121 -7.82 8.09 18.51
N ASP A 122 -8.81 8.48 19.30
CA ASP A 122 -9.77 7.56 19.95
C ASP A 122 -10.55 6.73 18.93
N GLY A 123 -10.94 7.34 17.82
CA GLY A 123 -11.70 6.68 16.76
C GLY A 123 -10.94 5.51 16.12
N ALA A 124 -9.71 5.73 15.72
CA ALA A 124 -8.86 4.68 15.13
C ALA A 124 -8.52 3.60 16.16
N THR A 125 -8.11 4.01 17.36
CA THR A 125 -7.73 3.07 18.43
C THR A 125 -8.84 2.08 18.75
N SER A 126 -10.09 2.56 18.94
CA SER A 126 -11.22 1.68 19.27
C SER A 126 -11.54 0.68 18.17
N GLN A 127 -11.37 1.07 16.92
CA GLN A 127 -11.66 0.22 15.77
C GLN A 127 -10.56 -0.83 15.53
N PHE A 128 -9.29 -0.44 15.66
CA PHE A 128 -8.19 -1.41 15.64
C PHE A 128 -8.26 -2.38 16.82
N ALA A 129 -8.61 -1.90 18.01
CA ALA A 129 -8.84 -2.75 19.18
C ALA A 129 -9.89 -3.85 18.89
N THR A 130 -10.98 -3.50 18.19
CA THR A 130 -12.00 -4.47 17.80
C THR A 130 -11.44 -5.56 16.87
N VAL A 131 -10.61 -5.20 15.89
CA VAL A 131 -9.96 -6.17 14.98
C VAL A 131 -9.02 -7.12 15.76
N PHE A 132 -8.23 -6.58 16.68
CA PHE A 132 -7.35 -7.39 17.53
C PHE A 132 -8.13 -8.36 18.42
N MET A 133 -9.22 -7.90 19.05
CA MET A 133 -10.08 -8.76 19.88
C MET A 133 -10.73 -9.87 19.06
N GLN A 134 -11.20 -9.58 17.84
CA GLN A 134 -11.76 -10.58 16.93
C GLN A 134 -10.74 -11.65 16.53
N ALA A 135 -9.47 -11.28 16.47
CA ALA A 135 -8.35 -12.22 16.24
C ALA A 135 -7.88 -12.94 17.49
N GLY A 136 -8.54 -12.76 18.65
CA GLY A 136 -8.19 -13.40 19.91
C GLY A 136 -6.96 -12.80 20.60
N VAL A 137 -6.53 -11.60 20.21
CA VAL A 137 -5.38 -10.91 20.81
C VAL A 137 -5.84 -10.10 22.02
N SER A 138 -5.19 -10.30 23.17
CA SER A 138 -5.44 -9.51 24.38
C SER A 138 -4.98 -8.07 24.17
N LEU A 139 -5.83 -7.13 24.53
CA LEU A 139 -5.49 -5.71 24.50
C LEU A 139 -4.77 -5.27 25.79
N PRO A 140 -3.90 -4.25 25.72
CA PRO A 140 -3.37 -3.61 26.92
C PRO A 140 -4.49 -3.01 27.77
N ASP A 141 -4.31 -2.98 29.09
CA ASP A 141 -5.20 -2.23 29.98
C ASP A 141 -5.02 -0.70 29.78
N ALA A 142 -5.90 0.10 30.38
CA ALA A 142 -5.90 1.55 30.21
C ALA A 142 -4.55 2.18 30.60
N ALA A 143 -3.96 1.77 31.72
CA ALA A 143 -2.68 2.32 32.17
C ALA A 143 -1.52 1.95 31.24
N GLN A 144 -1.50 0.74 30.74
CA GLN A 144 -0.55 0.29 29.72
C GLN A 144 -0.73 1.06 28.41
N PHE A 145 -1.98 1.33 28.04
CA PHE A 145 -2.28 2.09 26.83
C PHE A 145 -1.85 3.55 26.93
N ASP A 146 -2.05 4.21 28.10
CA ASP A 146 -1.55 5.56 28.37
C ASP A 146 -0.02 5.63 28.20
N VAL A 147 0.71 4.61 28.65
CA VAL A 147 2.16 4.53 28.44
C VAL A 147 2.50 4.40 26.96
N VAL A 148 1.75 3.59 26.20
CA VAL A 148 1.95 3.45 24.75
C VAL A 148 1.72 4.79 24.05
N GLN A 149 0.65 5.52 24.40
CA GLN A 149 0.38 6.85 23.84
C GLN A 149 1.50 7.84 24.17
N LEU A 150 1.98 7.86 25.40
CA LEU A 150 3.09 8.72 25.80
C LEU A 150 4.37 8.43 25.02
N VAL A 151 4.71 7.15 24.84
CA VAL A 151 5.89 6.71 24.08
C VAL A 151 5.75 7.12 22.61
N VAL A 152 4.59 6.90 21.99
CA VAL A 152 4.33 7.25 20.60
C VAL A 152 4.37 8.77 20.41
N ALA A 153 3.73 9.54 21.28
CA ALA A 153 3.76 11.01 21.22
C ALA A 153 5.20 11.55 21.37
N SER A 154 5.96 11.03 22.32
CA SER A 154 7.36 11.40 22.53
C SER A 154 8.23 11.06 21.33
N ALA A 155 8.08 9.85 20.76
CA ALA A 155 8.79 9.43 19.56
C ALA A 155 8.44 10.35 18.35
N MET A 156 7.18 10.71 18.21
CA MET A 156 6.73 11.62 17.15
C MET A 156 7.38 12.99 17.28
N VAL A 157 7.40 13.60 18.47
CA VAL A 157 8.06 14.90 18.73
C VAL A 157 9.56 14.82 18.41
N LEU A 158 10.24 13.78 18.88
CA LEU A 158 11.68 13.58 18.64
C LEU A 158 12.00 13.39 17.16
N VAL A 159 11.26 12.56 16.45
CA VAL A 159 11.50 12.28 15.02
C VAL A 159 11.17 13.48 14.17
N VAL A 160 10.04 14.16 14.40
CA VAL A 160 9.68 15.40 13.68
C VAL A 160 10.71 16.48 13.96
N GLY A 161 11.13 16.68 15.21
CA GLY A 161 12.18 17.62 15.56
C GLY A 161 13.51 17.33 14.86
N ALA A 162 13.97 16.08 14.91
CA ALA A 162 15.19 15.64 14.23
C ALA A 162 15.10 15.81 12.70
N TYR A 163 13.94 15.51 12.12
CA TYR A 163 13.69 15.70 10.70
C TYR A 163 13.80 17.18 10.29
N LEU A 164 13.14 18.08 11.04
CA LEU A 164 13.17 19.51 10.77
C LEU A 164 14.58 20.08 10.93
N VAL A 165 15.29 19.69 11.98
CA VAL A 165 16.71 20.09 12.18
C VAL A 165 17.57 19.63 11.02
N ASN A 166 17.43 18.36 10.58
CA ASN A 166 18.17 17.86 9.43
C ASN A 166 17.82 18.61 8.13
N LEU A 167 16.54 18.90 7.90
CA LEU A 167 16.10 19.66 6.72
C LEU A 167 16.69 21.07 6.71
N VAL A 168 16.58 21.81 7.83
CA VAL A 168 17.15 23.15 7.95
C VAL A 168 18.66 23.12 7.77
N ALA A 169 19.36 22.17 8.41
CA ALA A 169 20.80 22.01 8.26
C ALA A 169 21.21 21.72 6.82
N THR A 170 20.46 20.87 6.09
CA THR A 170 20.68 20.57 4.67
C THR A 170 20.54 21.82 3.81
N ILE A 171 19.48 22.63 4.04
CA ILE A 171 19.25 23.87 3.31
C ILE A 171 20.36 24.90 3.60
N VAL A 172 20.70 25.10 4.87
CA VAL A 172 21.75 26.08 5.28
C VAL A 172 23.12 25.71 4.73
N ARG A 173 23.43 24.39 4.61
CA ARG A 173 24.68 23.92 4.00
C ARG A 173 24.68 23.97 2.48
N GLY A 174 23.56 24.37 1.84
CA GLY A 174 23.42 24.35 0.38
C GLY A 174 23.46 22.95 -0.24
N GLU A 175 23.18 21.91 0.55
CA GLU A 175 23.15 20.54 0.08
C GLU A 175 21.87 20.26 -0.76
N PRO A 176 21.92 19.32 -1.70
CA PRO A 176 20.75 18.97 -2.50
C PRO A 176 19.58 18.48 -1.64
N TRP A 177 18.39 19.01 -1.88
CA TRP A 177 17.14 18.59 -1.25
C TRP A 177 15.97 18.67 -2.23
N SER A 178 14.89 17.97 -1.94
CA SER A 178 13.70 17.90 -2.82
C SER A 178 12.49 18.53 -2.13
N TRP A 179 11.93 19.60 -2.70
CA TRP A 179 10.68 20.20 -2.24
C TRP A 179 9.49 19.27 -2.49
N GLN A 180 9.51 18.50 -3.59
CA GLN A 180 8.47 17.53 -3.94
C GLN A 180 8.36 16.45 -2.86
N LYS A 181 9.50 15.99 -2.32
CA LYS A 181 9.51 15.08 -1.18
C LYS A 181 8.83 15.69 0.05
N GLN A 182 9.09 16.97 0.36
CA GLN A 182 8.47 17.63 1.50
C GLN A 182 6.94 17.68 1.35
N VAL A 183 6.47 18.12 0.16
CA VAL A 183 5.03 18.13 -0.14
C VAL A 183 4.43 16.72 0.00
N MET A 184 5.11 15.71 -0.52
CA MET A 184 4.65 14.33 -0.41
C MET A 184 4.55 13.86 1.05
N HIS A 185 5.55 14.16 1.90
CA HIS A 185 5.48 13.82 3.33
C HIS A 185 4.34 14.53 4.04
N VAL A 186 4.17 15.83 3.79
CA VAL A 186 3.05 16.59 4.36
C VAL A 186 1.70 16.03 3.93
N MET A 187 1.54 15.74 2.64
CA MET A 187 0.31 15.15 2.11
C MET A 187 0.06 13.74 2.66
N THR A 188 1.07 12.88 2.71
CA THR A 188 0.94 11.51 3.20
C THR A 188 0.57 11.48 4.69
N ILE A 189 1.33 12.22 5.54
CA ILE A 189 1.08 12.25 6.99
C ILE A 189 -0.21 13.00 7.30
N GLY A 190 -0.45 14.13 6.64
CA GLY A 190 -1.70 14.88 6.78
C GLY A 190 -2.90 14.05 6.41
N TYR A 191 -2.77 13.19 5.40
CA TYR A 191 -3.81 12.27 4.97
C TYR A 191 -4.05 11.13 5.99
N TYR A 192 -3.01 10.58 6.63
CA TYR A 192 -3.17 9.64 7.74
C TYR A 192 -3.99 10.27 8.87
N TRP A 193 -3.59 11.46 9.29
CA TRP A 193 -4.30 12.16 10.36
C TRP A 193 -5.72 12.53 9.97
N PHE A 194 -5.95 13.02 8.76
CA PHE A 194 -7.30 13.29 8.26
C PHE A 194 -8.16 12.03 8.27
N ALA A 195 -7.63 10.92 7.73
CA ALA A 195 -8.38 9.67 7.63
C ALA A 195 -8.71 9.06 9.00
N PHE A 196 -7.74 9.03 9.92
CA PHE A 196 -7.92 8.33 11.19
C PHE A 196 -8.43 9.22 12.34
N ALA A 197 -8.17 10.52 12.31
CA ALA A 197 -8.62 11.43 13.37
C ALA A 197 -9.98 12.07 13.11
N TYR A 198 -10.31 12.35 11.85
CA TYR A 198 -11.52 13.15 11.54
C TYR A 198 -12.64 12.36 10.89
N LEU A 199 -12.37 11.22 10.28
CA LEU A 199 -13.41 10.42 9.68
C LEU A 199 -14.02 9.47 10.71
N PRO A 200 -15.34 9.55 10.95
CA PRO A 200 -15.99 8.77 12.00
C PRO A 200 -16.09 7.27 11.66
N ASN A 201 -15.84 6.90 10.42
CA ASN A 201 -15.93 5.53 9.94
C ASN A 201 -14.56 5.10 9.35
N VAL A 202 -13.93 4.11 9.99
CA VAL A 202 -12.62 3.59 9.56
C VAL A 202 -12.66 2.96 8.17
N LEU A 203 -13.81 2.42 7.75
CA LEU A 203 -13.95 1.90 6.38
C LEU A 203 -13.82 3.03 5.36
N VAL A 204 -14.44 4.20 5.63
CA VAL A 204 -14.29 5.40 4.78
C VAL A 204 -12.83 5.88 4.77
N ALA A 205 -12.22 5.90 5.95
CA ALA A 205 -10.81 6.27 6.10
C ALA A 205 -9.90 5.32 5.30
N TYR A 206 -10.15 4.01 5.40
CA TYR A 206 -9.43 2.98 4.66
C TYR A 206 -9.62 3.12 3.15
N VAL A 207 -10.88 3.31 2.66
CA VAL A 207 -11.16 3.52 1.23
C VAL A 207 -10.39 4.70 0.66
N LEU A 208 -10.45 5.83 1.34
CA LEU A 208 -9.76 7.03 0.87
C LEU A 208 -8.25 6.83 0.86
N TYR A 209 -7.74 6.16 1.90
CA TYR A 209 -6.31 5.87 1.99
C TYR A 209 -5.85 4.90 0.90
N GLU A 210 -6.57 3.81 0.70
CA GLU A 210 -6.29 2.83 -0.36
C GLU A 210 -6.33 3.50 -1.73
N PHE A 211 -7.36 4.30 -2.00
CA PHE A 211 -7.49 5.01 -3.28
C PHE A 211 -6.28 5.92 -3.59
N PHE A 212 -5.77 6.64 -2.59
CA PHE A 212 -4.57 7.47 -2.76
C PHE A 212 -3.32 6.62 -3.06
N HIS A 213 -3.15 5.52 -2.34
CA HIS A 213 -2.09 4.55 -2.55
C HIS A 213 -2.16 3.93 -3.95
N ASP A 214 -3.35 3.51 -4.39
CA ASP A 214 -3.60 2.89 -5.69
C ASP A 214 -3.28 3.82 -6.85
N ILE A 215 -3.70 5.08 -6.79
CA ILE A 215 -3.37 6.08 -7.83
C ILE A 215 -1.87 6.24 -7.97
N GLN A 216 -1.14 6.35 -6.86
CA GLN A 216 0.31 6.43 -6.89
C GLN A 216 0.92 5.17 -7.52
N TYR A 217 0.39 3.99 -7.17
CA TYR A 217 0.85 2.72 -7.70
C TYR A 217 0.58 2.57 -9.20
N TYR A 218 -0.60 2.94 -9.67
CA TYR A 218 -0.92 2.96 -11.09
C TYR A 218 -0.01 3.90 -11.87
N ALA A 219 0.25 5.09 -11.33
CA ALA A 219 1.13 6.06 -11.97
C ALA A 219 2.57 5.54 -12.11
N ILE A 220 3.15 4.97 -11.04
CA ILE A 220 4.52 4.45 -11.09
C ILE A 220 4.62 3.22 -12.00
N THR A 221 3.65 2.32 -11.95
CA THR A 221 3.59 1.14 -12.82
C THR A 221 3.47 1.56 -14.28
N TRP A 222 2.56 2.49 -14.60
CA TRP A 222 2.40 3.02 -15.94
C TRP A 222 3.69 3.64 -16.48
N LEU A 223 4.30 4.55 -15.72
CA LEU A 223 5.54 5.22 -16.12
C LEU A 223 6.69 4.24 -16.34
N THR A 224 6.86 3.30 -15.42
CA THR A 224 7.93 2.30 -15.49
C THR A 224 7.74 1.35 -16.67
N CYS A 225 6.53 0.82 -16.87
CA CYS A 225 6.23 -0.06 -17.99
C CYS A 225 6.37 0.66 -19.34
N ARG A 226 5.96 1.93 -19.44
CA ARG A 226 6.19 2.75 -20.66
C ARG A 226 7.65 2.94 -20.99
N GLN A 227 8.51 3.08 -19.99
CA GLN A 227 9.95 3.14 -20.23
C GLN A 227 10.52 1.78 -20.63
N ARG A 228 10.01 0.73 -19.98
CA ARG A 228 10.45 -0.63 -20.26
C ARG A 228 10.16 -1.04 -21.71
N VAL A 229 9.01 -0.66 -22.27
CA VAL A 229 8.65 -1.01 -23.66
C VAL A 229 9.54 -0.35 -24.72
N LYS A 230 10.33 0.67 -24.37
CA LYS A 230 11.34 1.26 -25.25
C LYS A 230 12.63 0.42 -25.36
N ARG A 231 12.80 -0.59 -24.48
CA ARG A 231 13.98 -1.46 -24.47
C ARG A 231 13.80 -2.66 -25.39
N PRO A 232 14.88 -3.21 -25.95
CA PRO A 232 14.80 -4.45 -26.72
C PRO A 232 14.30 -5.61 -25.86
N ASN A 233 13.76 -6.64 -26.52
CA ASN A 233 13.25 -7.86 -25.88
C ASN A 233 12.03 -7.69 -24.96
N THR A 234 11.27 -6.63 -25.12
CA THR A 234 10.00 -6.47 -24.43
C THR A 234 8.91 -7.36 -25.08
N SER A 235 8.04 -7.95 -24.26
CA SER A 235 6.93 -8.76 -24.78
C SER A 235 5.97 -7.92 -25.63
N SER A 236 5.45 -8.51 -26.70
CA SER A 236 4.56 -7.81 -27.65
C SER A 236 3.26 -7.31 -27.02
N TRP A 237 2.72 -8.03 -26.03
CA TRP A 237 1.50 -7.62 -25.34
C TRP A 237 1.77 -6.44 -24.39
N LEU A 238 2.91 -6.41 -23.68
CA LEU A 238 3.30 -5.28 -22.84
C LEU A 238 3.49 -4.02 -23.69
N SER A 239 4.13 -4.16 -24.87
CA SER A 239 4.33 -3.05 -25.81
C SER A 239 3.00 -2.49 -26.34
N ARG A 240 1.98 -3.33 -26.54
CA ARG A 240 0.64 -2.89 -26.94
C ARG A 240 -0.10 -2.16 -25.81
N MET A 241 -0.05 -2.73 -24.60
CA MET A 241 -0.73 -2.17 -23.42
C MET A 241 -0.18 -0.80 -23.03
N PHE A 242 1.16 -0.61 -23.05
CA PHE A 242 1.81 0.63 -22.62
C PHE A 242 2.29 1.52 -23.76
N ARG A 243 1.70 1.39 -24.94
CA ARG A 243 1.96 2.30 -26.07
C ARG A 243 1.61 3.75 -25.71
N PRO A 244 2.25 4.75 -26.33
CA PRO A 244 1.88 6.14 -26.13
C PRO A 244 0.42 6.41 -26.53
N GLY A 245 -0.27 7.22 -25.73
CA GLY A 245 -1.63 7.66 -26.04
C GLY A 245 -2.61 7.40 -24.89
N TRP A 246 -3.65 8.24 -24.87
CA TRP A 246 -4.69 8.19 -23.83
C TRP A 246 -5.54 6.91 -23.90
N VAL A 247 -5.73 6.34 -25.10
CA VAL A 247 -6.48 5.08 -25.28
C VAL A 247 -5.82 3.92 -24.54
N ALA A 248 -4.48 3.83 -24.59
CA ALA A 248 -3.75 2.81 -23.85
C ALA A 248 -3.82 3.03 -22.33
N ALA A 249 -3.78 4.29 -21.87
CA ALA A 249 -3.94 4.62 -20.46
C ALA A 249 -5.34 4.25 -19.92
N ILE A 250 -6.39 4.59 -20.69
CA ILE A 250 -7.76 4.19 -20.34
C ILE A 250 -7.89 2.66 -20.38
N GLY A 251 -7.36 1.98 -21.38
CA GLY A 251 -7.36 0.52 -21.46
C GLY A 251 -6.68 -0.14 -20.27
N PHE A 252 -5.57 0.42 -19.81
CA PHE A 252 -4.90 -0.03 -18.58
C PHE A 252 -5.80 0.13 -17.35
N LEU A 253 -6.39 1.31 -17.15
CA LEU A 253 -7.29 1.56 -16.01
C LEU A 253 -8.53 0.68 -16.06
N LEU A 254 -9.15 0.50 -17.22
CA LEU A 254 -10.30 -0.40 -17.39
C LEU A 254 -9.94 -1.86 -17.05
N LEU A 255 -8.75 -2.31 -17.42
CA LEU A 255 -8.28 -3.65 -17.08
C LEU A 255 -8.10 -3.82 -15.57
N MET A 256 -7.53 -2.82 -14.88
CA MET A 256 -7.39 -2.83 -13.41
C MET A 256 -8.77 -2.85 -12.74
N THR A 257 -9.69 -2.00 -13.20
CA THR A 257 -11.07 -1.94 -12.71
C THR A 257 -11.82 -3.26 -12.95
N ALA A 258 -11.68 -3.85 -14.13
CA ALA A 258 -12.29 -5.14 -14.45
C ALA A 258 -11.77 -6.28 -13.56
N PHE A 259 -10.48 -6.28 -13.24
CA PHE A 259 -9.90 -7.25 -12.32
C PHE A 259 -10.42 -7.06 -10.89
N GLY A 260 -10.53 -5.82 -10.41
CA GLY A 260 -11.18 -5.52 -9.12
C GLY A 260 -12.65 -5.92 -9.09
N GLY A 261 -13.37 -5.71 -10.20
CA GLY A 261 -14.77 -6.12 -10.36
C GLY A 261 -14.96 -7.64 -10.29
N MET A 262 -13.97 -8.44 -10.66
CA MET A 262 -14.06 -9.90 -10.51
C MET A 262 -14.09 -10.33 -9.03
N ASP A 263 -13.40 -9.62 -8.13
CA ASP A 263 -13.47 -9.90 -6.70
C ASP A 263 -14.87 -9.58 -6.15
N LEU A 264 -15.41 -8.44 -6.52
CA LEU A 264 -16.77 -8.05 -6.16
C LEU A 264 -17.81 -9.08 -6.63
N LEU A 265 -17.76 -9.46 -7.91
CA LEU A 265 -18.64 -10.47 -8.47
C LEU A 265 -18.47 -11.84 -7.79
N GLY A 266 -17.24 -12.26 -7.54
CA GLY A 266 -16.96 -13.53 -6.89
C GLY A 266 -17.49 -13.62 -5.48
N ARG A 267 -17.31 -12.56 -4.69
CA ARG A 267 -17.71 -12.52 -3.28
C ARG A 267 -19.22 -12.42 -3.09
N ASP A 268 -19.84 -11.48 -3.79
CA ASP A 268 -21.21 -11.11 -3.52
C ASP A 268 -22.24 -11.90 -4.33
N PHE A 269 -21.88 -12.37 -5.51
CA PHE A 269 -22.82 -13.01 -6.43
C PHE A 269 -22.54 -14.50 -6.70
N LEU A 270 -21.26 -14.88 -6.88
CA LEU A 270 -20.94 -16.25 -7.26
C LEU A 270 -20.74 -17.18 -6.05
N TYR A 271 -20.13 -16.63 -4.99
CA TYR A 271 -19.74 -17.42 -3.81
C TYR A 271 -20.06 -16.65 -2.51
N PRO A 272 -21.35 -16.33 -2.24
CA PRO A 272 -21.71 -15.48 -1.11
C PRO A 272 -21.47 -16.16 0.25
N GLU A 273 -21.50 -17.49 0.33
CA GLU A 273 -21.41 -18.23 1.59
C GLU A 273 -20.70 -19.60 1.43
N GLY A 274 -20.37 -20.21 2.57
CA GLY A 274 -19.87 -21.58 2.65
C GLY A 274 -18.39 -21.75 2.28
N THR A 275 -17.99 -22.99 2.03
CA THR A 275 -16.59 -23.36 1.75
C THR A 275 -16.05 -22.68 0.49
N THR A 276 -16.88 -22.51 -0.53
CA THR A 276 -16.50 -21.82 -1.78
C THR A 276 -16.17 -20.35 -1.52
N HIS A 277 -16.92 -19.69 -0.63
CA HIS A 277 -16.60 -18.32 -0.19
C HIS A 277 -15.23 -18.27 0.50
N GLN A 278 -14.97 -19.20 1.41
CA GLN A 278 -13.68 -19.27 2.13
C GLN A 278 -12.50 -19.48 1.16
N VAL A 279 -12.66 -20.34 0.18
CA VAL A 279 -11.65 -20.57 -0.87
C VAL A 279 -11.45 -19.30 -1.72
N TRP A 280 -12.55 -18.61 -2.07
CA TRP A 280 -12.46 -17.34 -2.80
C TRP A 280 -11.68 -16.29 -2.01
N LEU A 281 -12.00 -16.10 -0.72
CA LEU A 281 -11.24 -15.22 0.16
C LEU A 281 -9.77 -15.60 0.22
N ALA A 282 -9.44 -16.90 0.35
CA ALA A 282 -8.07 -17.36 0.35
C ALA A 282 -7.31 -16.97 -0.93
N VAL A 283 -7.97 -17.05 -2.09
CA VAL A 283 -7.40 -16.62 -3.38
C VAL A 283 -7.14 -15.12 -3.38
N ILE A 284 -8.12 -14.29 -3.00
CA ILE A 284 -7.98 -12.83 -3.00
C ILE A 284 -6.89 -12.37 -2.03
N PHE A 285 -6.86 -12.92 -0.82
CA PHE A 285 -5.80 -12.60 0.14
C PHE A 285 -4.42 -13.11 -0.31
N THR A 286 -4.37 -14.22 -1.07
CA THR A 286 -3.13 -14.66 -1.74
C THR A 286 -2.64 -13.61 -2.73
N LEU A 287 -3.54 -13.04 -3.54
CA LEU A 287 -3.16 -11.98 -4.48
C LEU A 287 -2.63 -10.73 -3.78
N ALA A 288 -3.25 -10.33 -2.65
CA ALA A 288 -2.77 -9.22 -1.84
C ALA A 288 -1.35 -9.47 -1.30
N VAL A 289 -1.12 -10.65 -0.71
CA VAL A 289 0.20 -11.00 -0.15
C VAL A 289 1.25 -11.15 -1.24
N LEU A 290 0.90 -11.70 -2.39
CA LEU A 290 1.81 -11.76 -3.55
C LEU A 290 2.21 -10.37 -4.02
N HIS A 291 1.26 -9.44 -4.08
CA HIS A 291 1.54 -8.05 -4.40
C HIS A 291 2.54 -7.44 -3.41
N TYR A 292 2.30 -7.53 -2.09
CA TYR A 292 3.23 -7.01 -1.07
C TYR A 292 4.62 -7.67 -1.16
N TYR A 293 4.64 -8.98 -1.34
CA TYR A 293 5.88 -9.74 -1.45
C TYR A 293 6.70 -9.37 -2.70
N TYR A 294 6.03 -9.26 -3.85
CA TYR A 294 6.71 -8.92 -5.10
C TYR A 294 7.23 -7.49 -5.07
N ASP A 295 6.45 -6.56 -4.57
CA ASP A 295 6.85 -5.16 -4.46
C ASP A 295 8.10 -4.98 -3.58
N GLY A 296 8.29 -5.82 -2.58
CA GLY A 296 9.49 -5.81 -1.75
C GLY A 296 10.81 -6.01 -2.51
N PHE A 297 10.78 -6.51 -3.76
CA PHE A 297 11.98 -6.71 -4.55
C PHE A 297 11.92 -6.19 -5.99
N ILE A 298 10.74 -5.99 -6.57
CA ILE A 298 10.62 -5.46 -7.94
C ILE A 298 10.78 -3.94 -8.02
N TRP A 299 10.58 -3.23 -6.91
CA TRP A 299 10.64 -1.77 -6.80
C TRP A 299 11.92 -1.24 -6.14
N LYS A 300 13.02 -1.98 -6.18
CA LYS A 300 14.29 -1.47 -5.64
C LYS A 300 14.75 -0.25 -6.41
N ALA A 301 14.83 0.89 -5.73
CA ALA A 301 15.19 2.19 -6.32
C ALA A 301 16.51 2.17 -7.10
N ARG A 302 17.47 1.32 -6.69
CA ARG A 302 18.76 1.16 -7.39
C ARG A 302 18.63 0.55 -8.79
N GLU A 303 17.54 -0.13 -9.08
CA GLU A 303 17.30 -0.88 -10.31
C GLU A 303 16.21 -0.23 -11.18
N LEU A 304 15.55 0.78 -10.62
CA LEU A 304 14.53 1.52 -11.34
C LEU A 304 15.24 2.41 -12.36
N SER A 305 14.99 2.16 -13.64
CA SER A 305 15.29 3.10 -14.73
C SER A 305 14.60 4.46 -14.55
N LEU A 306 13.88 4.65 -13.45
CA LEU A 306 13.23 5.87 -13.00
C LEU A 306 14.21 6.99 -12.62
N ILE A 307 15.49 6.66 -12.42
CA ILE A 307 16.54 7.66 -12.16
C ILE A 307 16.72 8.60 -13.36
N HIS A 308 16.24 8.19 -14.53
CA HIS A 308 16.31 8.96 -15.78
C HIS A 308 14.99 9.51 -16.28
N ILE A 309 13.94 9.58 -15.42
CA ILE A 309 12.66 10.22 -15.75
C ILE A 309 12.71 11.72 -15.49
#